data_0866b64ad5abcf9c08622c4fc096a759
#
_entry.id   0866b64ad5abcf9c08622c4fc096a759
#
_cell.length_a   1.000
_cell.length_b   1.000
_cell.length_c   1.000
_cell.angle_alpha   90.00
_cell.angle_beta   90.00
_cell.angle_gamma   90.00
#
_symmetry.space_group_name_H-M   'P 1'
#
loop_
_entity.id
_entity.type
_entity.pdbx_description
1 polymer ?
#
loop_
_entity_poly.entity_id
_entity_poly.type
_entity_poly.pdbx_seq_one_letter_code
_entity_poly.pdbx_strand_id
1 'polypeptide(L)'
;EEHIKRKWADISAETAGEQYTPDDVIALISDIVASKIEESDKLLKIYDCTCGGGNMLFGVEDRINKKFKRLTQTYGQDWNDALYALAKIESRFRPDSKIEHGNTLVDDKFDNEEFDVVIANPPYGVSWSGYAKDIQNDKTERFKFLPSISDGQLLFMQHLISKLDANGVGVVVHNGSTLFSGDAGSAESNIRKWML
;
A
#
# COMPACT_ATOMS: atom_id res chain seq x y z
N GLU A 1 -0.67 20.63 12.65
CA GLU A 1 -0.49 19.16 12.55
C GLU A 1 -0.08 18.77 11.14
N GLU A 2 -0.86 19.06 10.11
CA GLU A 2 -0.57 18.75 8.72
C GLU A 2 0.75 19.39 8.21
N HIS A 3 1.05 20.63 8.60
CA HIS A 3 2.31 21.29 8.28
C HIS A 3 3.53 20.61 8.91
N ILE A 4 3.38 20.05 10.11
CA ILE A 4 4.42 19.27 10.78
C ILE A 4 4.61 17.94 10.05
N LYS A 5 3.52 17.25 9.71
CA LYS A 5 3.56 15.99 8.94
C LYS A 5 4.26 16.18 7.57
N ARG A 6 3.93 17.24 6.84
CA ARG A 6 4.62 17.60 5.58
C ARG A 6 6.11 17.86 5.76
N LYS A 7 6.48 18.68 6.76
CA LYS A 7 7.89 18.96 7.04
C LYS A 7 8.67 17.72 7.47
N TRP A 8 8.06 16.81 8.21
CA TRP A 8 8.69 15.55 8.60
C TRP A 8 8.81 14.59 7.42
N ALA A 9 7.80 14.52 6.57
CA ALA A 9 7.87 13.75 5.32
C ALA A 9 8.97 14.29 4.39
N ASP A 10 9.11 15.62 4.25
CA ASP A 10 10.17 16.25 3.48
C ASP A 10 11.57 15.97 4.06
N ILE A 11 11.71 15.92 5.38
CA ILE A 11 12.97 15.61 6.07
C ILE A 11 13.31 14.11 5.97
N SER A 12 12.34 13.22 6.00
CA SER A 12 12.53 11.77 5.86
C SER A 12 12.63 11.32 4.39
N ALA A 13 12.24 12.15 3.43
CA ALA A 13 12.38 11.91 1.99
C ALA A 13 13.84 11.94 1.47
N GLU A 14 14.83 11.94 2.36
CA GLU A 14 16.24 11.66 2.00
C GLU A 14 16.43 10.20 1.56
N THR A 15 15.45 9.34 1.79
CA THR A 15 15.46 7.96 1.29
C THR A 15 14.84 7.92 -0.11
N ALA A 16 15.61 7.50 -1.11
CA ALA A 16 15.18 7.46 -2.50
C ALA A 16 13.84 6.70 -2.65
N GLY A 17 12.82 7.40 -3.15
CA GLY A 17 11.52 6.81 -3.51
C GLY A 17 10.40 6.99 -2.49
N GLU A 18 10.66 7.46 -1.28
CA GLU A 18 9.59 7.77 -0.31
C GLU A 18 8.91 9.09 -0.68
N GLN A 19 7.62 9.03 -0.97
CA GLN A 19 6.85 10.21 -1.38
C GLN A 19 5.64 10.41 -0.48
N TYR A 20 5.46 11.66 -0.05
CA TYR A 20 4.21 12.09 0.56
C TYR A 20 3.09 12.08 -0.48
N THR A 21 1.99 11.39 -0.20
CA THR A 21 0.85 11.35 -1.11
C THR A 21 0.06 12.66 -0.99
N PRO A 22 -0.09 13.45 -2.07
CA PRO A 22 -0.85 14.70 -2.06
C PRO A 22 -2.35 14.50 -1.77
N ASP A 23 -2.99 15.51 -1.19
CA ASP A 23 -4.40 15.44 -0.77
C ASP A 23 -5.38 15.24 -1.93
N ASP A 24 -5.08 15.76 -3.12
CA ASP A 24 -5.86 15.55 -4.33
C ASP A 24 -5.80 14.10 -4.83
N VAL A 25 -4.64 13.46 -4.71
CA VAL A 25 -4.46 12.03 -5.00
C VAL A 25 -5.23 11.18 -3.97
N ILE A 26 -5.15 11.52 -2.67
CA ILE A 26 -5.93 10.85 -1.62
C ILE A 26 -7.44 11.01 -1.88
N ALA A 27 -7.88 12.19 -2.32
CA ALA A 27 -9.26 12.42 -2.69
C ALA A 27 -9.70 11.52 -3.84
N LEU A 28 -8.90 11.45 -4.91
CA LEU A 28 -9.18 10.58 -6.06
C LEU A 28 -9.25 9.10 -5.65
N ILE A 29 -8.28 8.61 -4.87
CA ILE A 29 -8.27 7.23 -4.35
C ILE A 29 -9.56 6.97 -3.56
N SER A 30 -9.93 7.90 -2.66
CA SER A 30 -11.13 7.78 -1.84
C SER A 30 -12.41 7.73 -2.68
N ASP A 31 -12.49 8.52 -3.75
CA ASP A 31 -13.65 8.53 -4.66
C ASP A 31 -13.72 7.22 -5.47
N ILE A 32 -12.60 6.69 -5.93
CA ILE A 32 -12.53 5.38 -6.60
C ILE A 32 -13.03 4.28 -5.66
N VAL A 33 -12.48 4.21 -4.44
CA VAL A 33 -12.89 3.24 -3.42
C VAL A 33 -14.38 3.39 -3.11
N ALA A 34 -14.83 4.62 -2.84
CA ALA A 34 -16.22 4.91 -2.52
C ALA A 34 -17.21 4.59 -3.66
N SER A 35 -16.75 4.52 -4.91
CA SER A 35 -17.58 4.12 -6.06
C SER A 35 -17.77 2.61 -6.17
N LYS A 36 -16.97 1.82 -5.44
CA LYS A 36 -16.94 0.36 -5.51
C LYS A 36 -17.43 -0.33 -4.25
N ILE A 37 -17.35 0.35 -3.10
CA ILE A 37 -17.88 -0.19 -1.84
C ILE A 37 -19.37 0.15 -1.71
N GLU A 38 -20.13 -0.79 -1.14
CA GLU A 38 -21.56 -0.62 -0.86
C GLU A 38 -21.77 -0.12 0.58
N GLU A 39 -22.89 0.57 0.80
CA GLU A 39 -23.33 0.91 2.16
C GLU A 39 -23.66 -0.38 2.91
N SER A 40 -23.08 -0.58 4.09
CA SER A 40 -23.22 -1.79 4.87
C SER A 40 -22.86 -1.54 6.32
N ASP A 41 -23.50 -2.27 7.24
CA ASP A 41 -23.15 -2.27 8.66
C ASP A 41 -21.91 -3.14 8.98
N LYS A 42 -21.37 -3.86 7.99
CA LYS A 42 -20.18 -4.68 8.17
C LYS A 42 -18.94 -3.78 8.34
N LEU A 43 -18.03 -4.22 9.20
CA LEU A 43 -16.72 -3.63 9.37
C LEU A 43 -16.00 -3.59 8.02
N LEU A 44 -15.40 -2.45 7.70
CA LEU A 44 -14.55 -2.26 6.51
C LEU A 44 -13.09 -2.28 6.92
N LYS A 45 -12.35 -3.27 6.45
CA LYS A 45 -10.91 -3.37 6.64
C LYS A 45 -10.17 -2.65 5.53
N ILE A 46 -9.34 -1.66 5.88
CA ILE A 46 -8.53 -0.87 4.95
C ILE A 46 -7.06 -1.13 5.26
N TYR A 47 -6.29 -1.54 4.25
CA TYR A 47 -4.86 -1.83 4.39
C TYR A 47 -4.01 -0.97 3.46
N ASP A 48 -2.91 -0.44 4.01
CA ASP A 48 -1.85 0.22 3.25
C ASP A 48 -0.51 -0.47 3.54
N CYS A 49 0.01 -1.17 2.55
CA CYS A 49 1.24 -1.96 2.68
C CYS A 49 2.54 -1.13 2.62
N THR A 50 2.43 0.16 2.37
CA THR A 50 3.53 1.15 2.34
C THR A 50 3.04 2.46 2.96
N CYS A 51 2.52 2.36 4.20
CA CYS A 51 1.69 3.41 4.77
C CYS A 51 2.43 4.71 5.08
N GLY A 52 3.76 4.71 5.09
CA GLY A 52 4.53 5.88 5.48
C GLY A 52 4.10 6.41 6.85
N GLY A 53 3.92 7.71 6.95
CA GLY A 53 3.37 8.36 8.15
C GLY A 53 1.85 8.20 8.35
N GLY A 54 1.18 7.38 7.53
CA GLY A 54 -0.25 7.10 7.63
C GLY A 54 -1.15 8.09 6.88
N ASN A 55 -0.59 9.08 6.21
CA ASN A 55 -1.37 10.16 5.58
C ASN A 55 -2.42 9.64 4.60
N MET A 56 -2.04 8.74 3.67
CA MET A 56 -2.96 8.17 2.70
C MET A 56 -3.98 7.24 3.37
N LEU A 57 -3.53 6.34 4.23
CA LEU A 57 -4.37 5.37 4.94
C LEU A 57 -5.49 6.08 5.72
N PHE A 58 -5.12 7.02 6.57
CA PHE A 58 -6.08 7.73 7.43
C PHE A 58 -6.90 8.76 6.65
N GLY A 59 -6.34 9.38 5.61
CA GLY A 59 -7.07 10.29 4.74
C GLY A 59 -8.18 9.58 3.95
N VAL A 60 -7.94 8.36 3.49
CA VAL A 60 -8.95 7.51 2.84
C VAL A 60 -10.02 7.08 3.85
N GLU A 61 -9.63 6.61 5.04
CA GLU A 61 -10.54 6.25 6.12
C GLU A 61 -11.50 7.39 6.47
N ASP A 62 -10.97 8.59 6.71
CA ASP A 62 -11.77 9.76 7.09
C ASP A 62 -12.80 10.15 6.04
N ARG A 63 -12.43 10.07 4.75
CA ARG A 63 -13.33 10.36 3.63
C ARG A 63 -14.42 9.31 3.47
N ILE A 64 -14.09 8.04 3.64
CA ILE A 64 -15.05 6.94 3.61
C ILE A 64 -16.04 7.06 4.77
N ASN A 65 -15.56 7.29 5.99
CA ASN A 65 -16.40 7.45 7.18
C ASN A 65 -17.31 8.66 7.08
N LYS A 66 -16.84 9.76 6.50
CA LYS A 66 -17.66 10.95 6.24
C LYS A 66 -18.80 10.65 5.28
N LYS A 67 -18.56 9.82 4.26
CA LYS A 67 -19.54 9.50 3.22
C LYS A 67 -20.55 8.43 3.65
N PHE A 68 -20.09 7.34 4.28
CA PHE A 68 -20.91 6.14 4.54
C PHE A 68 -21.22 5.90 6.02
N LYS A 69 -20.62 6.67 6.96
CA LYS A 69 -20.72 6.45 8.42
C LYS A 69 -20.47 5.00 8.84
N ARG A 70 -19.55 4.34 8.15
CA ARG A 70 -19.26 2.92 8.29
C ARG A 70 -18.20 2.69 9.37
N LEU A 71 -18.30 1.59 10.10
CA LEU A 71 -17.22 1.15 10.99
C LEU A 71 -16.02 0.74 10.14
N THR A 72 -14.85 1.25 10.48
CA THR A 72 -13.59 0.97 9.78
C THR A 72 -12.56 0.41 10.74
N GLN A 73 -11.69 -0.43 10.21
CA GLN A 73 -10.47 -0.88 10.86
C GLN A 73 -9.32 -0.67 9.87
N THR A 74 -8.28 0.03 10.30
CA THR A 74 -7.13 0.34 9.46
C THR A 74 -5.93 -0.51 9.82
N TYR A 75 -5.21 -0.93 8.78
CA TYR A 75 -3.98 -1.69 8.87
C TYR A 75 -2.92 -0.98 8.04
N GLY A 76 -1.75 -0.78 8.62
CA GLY A 76 -0.63 -0.16 7.91
C GLY A 76 0.67 -0.88 8.21
N GLN A 77 1.54 -0.96 7.22
CA GLN A 77 2.88 -1.45 7.40
C GLN A 77 3.88 -0.54 6.70
N ASP A 78 4.98 -0.25 7.38
CA ASP A 78 6.08 0.50 6.79
C ASP A 78 7.43 0.04 7.35
N TRP A 79 8.48 0.10 6.54
CA TRP A 79 9.83 -0.32 6.91
C TRP A 79 10.68 0.81 7.49
N ASN A 80 10.28 2.07 7.26
CA ASN A 80 10.99 3.24 7.76
C ASN A 80 10.60 3.53 9.21
N ASP A 81 11.58 3.48 10.12
CA ASP A 81 11.38 3.68 11.57
C ASP A 81 10.67 4.98 11.91
N ALA A 82 11.06 6.09 11.27
CA ALA A 82 10.53 7.42 11.56
C ALA A 82 9.08 7.56 11.07
N LEU A 83 8.80 7.08 9.86
CA LEU A 83 7.44 7.11 9.28
C LEU A 83 6.51 6.15 10.02
N TYR A 84 6.96 4.94 10.35
CA TYR A 84 6.23 4.02 11.22
C TYR A 84 5.87 4.68 12.56
N ALA A 85 6.82 5.36 13.21
CA ALA A 85 6.56 6.03 14.48
C ALA A 85 5.48 7.12 14.35
N LEU A 86 5.48 7.90 13.25
CA LEU A 86 4.43 8.88 12.96
C LEU A 86 3.07 8.22 12.77
N ALA A 87 2.98 7.18 11.94
CA ALA A 87 1.75 6.44 11.70
C ALA A 87 1.23 5.80 13.01
N LYS A 88 2.14 5.28 13.85
CA LYS A 88 1.80 4.71 15.16
C LYS A 88 1.25 5.75 16.13
N ILE A 89 1.76 6.98 16.13
CA ILE A 89 1.23 8.09 16.93
C ILE A 89 -0.18 8.45 16.45
N GLU A 90 -0.36 8.65 15.14
CA GLU A 90 -1.66 8.98 14.54
C GLU A 90 -2.71 7.90 14.83
N SER A 91 -2.32 6.63 14.77
CA SER A 91 -3.21 5.49 15.03
C SER A 91 -3.81 5.49 16.44
N ARG A 92 -3.16 6.17 17.42
CA ARG A 92 -3.68 6.28 18.79
C ARG A 92 -4.95 7.13 18.91
N PHE A 93 -5.20 7.96 17.91
CA PHE A 93 -6.41 8.78 17.82
C PHE A 93 -7.52 8.12 17.02
N ARG A 94 -7.30 6.88 16.54
CA ARG A 94 -8.23 6.09 15.74
C ARG A 94 -8.84 4.96 16.57
N PRO A 95 -10.14 4.65 16.39
CA PRO A 95 -10.83 3.65 17.24
C PRO A 95 -10.25 2.25 17.11
N ASP A 96 -9.85 1.85 15.89
CA ASP A 96 -9.34 0.52 15.60
C ASP A 96 -8.31 0.56 14.46
N SER A 97 -7.04 0.73 14.84
CA SER A 97 -5.94 0.87 13.89
C SER A 97 -4.73 0.04 14.32
N LYS A 98 -4.20 -0.75 13.38
CA LYS A 98 -3.04 -1.62 13.57
C LYS A 98 -1.93 -1.17 12.63
N ILE A 99 -0.85 -0.64 13.19
CA ILE A 99 0.33 -0.22 12.43
C ILE A 99 1.50 -1.06 12.87
N GLU A 100 2.17 -1.71 11.90
CA GLU A 100 3.29 -2.61 12.14
C GLU A 100 4.55 -2.14 11.39
N HIS A 101 5.71 -2.42 11.98
CA HIS A 101 7.02 -2.10 11.43
C HIS A 101 7.60 -3.30 10.68
N GLY A 102 8.09 -3.08 9.47
CA GLY A 102 8.77 -4.10 8.68
C GLY A 102 8.63 -3.91 7.17
N ASN A 103 9.52 -4.54 6.42
CA ASN A 103 9.45 -4.55 4.96
C ASN A 103 8.38 -5.56 4.50
N THR A 104 7.27 -5.04 4.01
CA THR A 104 6.12 -5.82 3.53
C THR A 104 6.48 -6.93 2.55
N LEU A 105 7.49 -6.73 1.70
CA LEU A 105 7.88 -7.72 0.70
C LEU A 105 8.55 -8.98 1.29
N VAL A 106 9.13 -8.90 2.49
CA VAL A 106 9.85 -10.01 3.13
C VAL A 106 9.36 -10.38 4.52
N ASP A 107 8.57 -9.50 5.15
CA ASP A 107 8.08 -9.65 6.52
C ASP A 107 6.65 -9.11 6.61
N ASP A 108 5.71 -9.81 5.96
CA ASP A 108 4.28 -9.45 5.98
C ASP A 108 3.70 -9.68 7.37
N LYS A 109 3.42 -8.59 8.08
CA LYS A 109 2.88 -8.64 9.45
C LYS A 109 1.40 -9.02 9.50
N PHE A 110 0.74 -9.05 8.36
CA PHE A 110 -0.68 -9.36 8.21
C PHE A 110 -0.90 -10.56 7.28
N ASP A 111 -0.01 -11.54 7.30
CA ASP A 111 0.03 -12.69 6.39
C ASP A 111 -1.28 -13.49 6.32
N ASN A 112 -2.03 -13.55 7.42
CA ASN A 112 -3.29 -14.28 7.52
C ASN A 112 -4.54 -13.39 7.39
N GLU A 113 -4.38 -12.12 6.96
CA GLU A 113 -5.48 -11.18 6.81
C GLU A 113 -5.78 -10.91 5.33
N GLU A 114 -7.07 -10.78 5.02
CA GLU A 114 -7.60 -10.25 3.77
C GLU A 114 -8.39 -8.97 4.06
N PHE A 115 -8.45 -8.07 3.06
CA PHE A 115 -8.96 -6.72 3.25
C PHE A 115 -9.97 -6.35 2.18
N ASP A 116 -11.00 -5.58 2.58
CA ASP A 116 -12.00 -5.03 1.68
C ASP A 116 -11.41 -3.93 0.78
N VAL A 117 -10.43 -3.19 1.31
CA VAL A 117 -9.74 -2.13 0.59
C VAL A 117 -8.24 -2.26 0.81
N VAL A 118 -7.47 -2.36 -0.26
CA VAL A 118 -6.01 -2.30 -0.21
C VAL A 118 -5.52 -1.12 -1.04
N ILE A 119 -4.78 -0.24 -0.41
CA ILE A 119 -4.17 0.92 -1.06
C ILE A 119 -2.66 0.86 -0.93
N ALA A 120 -1.94 1.43 -1.87
CA ALA A 120 -0.49 1.55 -1.80
C ALA A 120 0.04 2.70 -2.66
N ASN A 121 1.06 3.38 -2.15
CA ASN A 121 1.93 4.25 -2.91
C ASN A 121 3.37 3.79 -2.69
N PRO A 122 3.78 2.67 -3.32
CA PRO A 122 5.08 2.07 -3.09
C PRO A 122 6.23 2.93 -3.65
N PRO A 123 7.45 2.75 -3.16
CA PRO A 123 8.61 3.47 -3.68
C PRO A 123 8.87 3.12 -5.16
N TYR A 124 9.22 4.13 -5.96
CA TYR A 124 9.45 4.00 -7.40
C TYR A 124 10.93 3.79 -7.72
N GLY A 125 11.24 2.87 -8.65
CA GLY A 125 12.59 2.65 -9.15
C GLY A 125 13.58 2.18 -8.09
N VAL A 126 13.09 1.53 -7.03
CA VAL A 126 13.93 1.01 -5.96
C VAL A 126 14.28 -0.44 -6.22
N SER A 127 15.59 -0.73 -6.20
CA SER A 127 16.11 -2.09 -6.36
C SER A 127 15.76 -2.95 -5.15
N TRP A 128 15.31 -4.18 -5.42
CA TRP A 128 15.05 -5.19 -4.40
C TRP A 128 16.17 -6.23 -4.26
N SER A 129 17.36 -5.95 -4.82
CA SER A 129 18.51 -6.86 -4.81
C SER A 129 18.95 -7.29 -3.40
N GLY A 130 18.81 -6.40 -2.42
CA GLY A 130 19.23 -6.66 -1.04
C GLY A 130 18.45 -7.80 -0.35
N TYR A 131 17.22 -8.07 -0.80
CA TYR A 131 16.33 -9.11 -0.24
C TYR A 131 15.79 -10.07 -1.31
N ALA A 132 16.49 -10.15 -2.44
CA ALA A 132 16.09 -11.01 -3.56
C ALA A 132 15.95 -12.49 -3.18
N LYS A 133 16.82 -12.99 -2.29
CA LYS A 133 16.78 -14.38 -1.80
C LYS A 133 15.50 -14.65 -0.99
N ASP A 134 15.08 -13.70 -0.16
CA ASP A 134 13.90 -13.85 0.68
C ASP A 134 12.64 -13.88 -0.19
N ILE A 135 12.56 -12.98 -1.18
CA ILE A 135 11.46 -12.94 -2.15
C ILE A 135 11.42 -14.22 -3.01
N GLN A 136 12.56 -14.70 -3.51
CA GLN A 136 12.63 -15.94 -4.29
C GLN A 136 12.23 -17.18 -3.49
N ASN A 137 12.44 -17.16 -2.17
CA ASN A 137 12.09 -18.25 -1.27
C ASN A 137 10.72 -18.06 -0.59
N ASP A 138 9.96 -17.02 -0.96
CA ASP A 138 8.62 -16.79 -0.42
C ASP A 138 7.71 -17.99 -0.72
N LYS A 139 7.13 -18.56 0.34
CA LYS A 139 6.27 -19.75 0.27
C LYS A 139 4.78 -19.42 0.20
N THR A 140 4.43 -18.13 0.27
CA THR A 140 3.03 -17.68 0.28
C THR A 140 2.42 -17.64 -1.12
N GLU A 141 3.23 -17.87 -2.15
CA GLU A 141 2.84 -17.83 -3.56
C GLU A 141 2.29 -16.47 -4.04
N ARG A 142 2.47 -15.40 -3.26
CA ARG A 142 2.01 -14.05 -3.65
C ARG A 142 2.80 -13.46 -4.82
N PHE A 143 4.04 -13.90 -5.06
CA PHE A 143 4.87 -13.46 -6.16
C PHE A 143 4.86 -14.48 -7.31
N LYS A 144 3.92 -14.32 -8.24
CA LYS A 144 3.79 -15.24 -9.40
C LYS A 144 4.93 -15.08 -10.41
N PHE A 145 5.45 -13.87 -10.54
CA PHE A 145 6.57 -13.54 -11.42
C PHE A 145 7.47 -12.53 -10.74
N LEU A 146 8.77 -12.63 -10.98
CA LEU A 146 9.75 -11.70 -10.41
C LEU A 146 10.13 -10.65 -11.45
N PRO A 147 9.80 -9.37 -11.25
CA PRO A 147 10.16 -8.30 -12.17
C PRO A 147 11.65 -8.02 -12.14
N SER A 148 12.12 -7.09 -12.99
CA SER A 148 13.50 -6.62 -12.98
C SER A 148 13.95 -6.25 -11.57
N ILE A 149 15.15 -6.70 -11.19
CA ILE A 149 15.71 -6.47 -9.86
C ILE A 149 15.94 -4.99 -9.53
N SER A 150 15.99 -4.15 -10.55
CA SER A 150 16.17 -2.71 -10.43
C SER A 150 14.90 -1.95 -10.04
N ASP A 151 13.72 -2.58 -10.12
CA ASP A 151 12.44 -1.93 -9.81
C ASP A 151 11.45 -2.92 -9.19
N GLY A 152 11.15 -2.73 -7.91
CA GLY A 152 10.27 -3.56 -7.12
C GLY A 152 8.78 -3.22 -7.20
N GLN A 153 8.36 -2.21 -7.96
CA GLN A 153 6.96 -1.74 -7.97
C GLN A 153 5.94 -2.86 -8.22
N LEU A 154 6.23 -3.75 -9.18
CA LEU A 154 5.33 -4.87 -9.52
C LEU A 154 5.31 -6.00 -8.48
N LEU A 155 6.25 -6.04 -7.53
CA LEU A 155 6.15 -6.90 -6.36
C LEU A 155 5.07 -6.39 -5.40
N PHE A 156 5.03 -5.07 -5.15
CA PHE A 156 3.96 -4.47 -4.34
C PHE A 156 2.58 -4.67 -4.97
N MET A 157 2.47 -4.59 -6.30
CA MET A 157 1.22 -4.89 -7.00
C MET A 157 0.75 -6.33 -6.75
N GLN A 158 1.66 -7.31 -6.85
CA GLN A 158 1.32 -8.71 -6.60
C GLN A 158 0.97 -8.94 -5.12
N HIS A 159 1.70 -8.30 -4.20
CA HIS A 159 1.36 -8.34 -2.78
C HIS A 159 -0.04 -7.73 -2.53
N LEU A 160 -0.34 -6.55 -3.07
CA LEU A 160 -1.66 -5.91 -2.95
C LEU A 160 -2.79 -6.87 -3.38
N ILE A 161 -2.62 -7.51 -4.55
CA ILE A 161 -3.62 -8.46 -5.07
C ILE A 161 -3.79 -9.66 -4.13
N SER A 162 -2.71 -10.17 -3.54
CA SER A 162 -2.76 -11.29 -2.61
C SER A 162 -3.47 -10.98 -1.28
N LYS A 163 -3.65 -9.70 -0.98
CA LYS A 163 -4.30 -9.20 0.25
C LYS A 163 -5.75 -8.81 0.07
N LEU A 164 -6.26 -8.82 -1.15
CA LEU A 164 -7.65 -8.48 -1.42
C LEU A 164 -8.59 -9.62 -1.02
N ASP A 165 -9.65 -9.28 -0.29
CA ASP A 165 -10.85 -10.12 -0.18
C ASP A 165 -11.45 -10.34 -1.58
N ALA A 166 -12.25 -11.39 -1.75
CA ALA A 166 -12.86 -11.77 -3.03
C ALA A 166 -13.64 -10.64 -3.73
N ASN A 167 -14.20 -9.70 -2.97
CA ASN A 167 -14.91 -8.52 -3.47
C ASN A 167 -14.15 -7.22 -3.14
N GLY A 168 -12.89 -7.33 -2.76
CA GLY A 168 -12.07 -6.20 -2.34
C GLY A 168 -11.70 -5.26 -3.48
N VAL A 169 -11.38 -4.03 -3.12
CA VAL A 169 -10.95 -2.97 -4.04
C VAL A 169 -9.49 -2.63 -3.79
N GLY A 170 -8.65 -2.81 -4.80
CA GLY A 170 -7.24 -2.41 -4.78
C GLY A 170 -7.01 -1.11 -5.54
N VAL A 171 -6.33 -0.14 -4.94
CA VAL A 171 -5.90 1.09 -5.62
C VAL A 171 -4.43 1.35 -5.33
N VAL A 172 -3.63 1.44 -6.38
CA VAL A 172 -2.19 1.66 -6.26
C VAL A 172 -1.75 2.86 -7.09
N VAL A 173 -0.87 3.66 -6.52
CA VAL A 173 -0.19 4.74 -7.23
C VAL A 173 1.14 4.19 -7.75
N HIS A 174 1.30 4.14 -9.06
CA HIS A 174 2.49 3.63 -9.72
C HIS A 174 3.11 4.65 -10.67
N ASN A 175 4.39 4.50 -10.94
CA ASN A 175 5.00 5.15 -12.08
C ASN A 175 4.40 4.59 -13.39
N GLY A 176 4.19 5.45 -14.38
CA GLY A 176 3.65 5.05 -15.69
C GLY A 176 4.41 3.92 -16.39
N SER A 177 5.72 3.75 -16.08
CA SER A 177 6.54 2.65 -16.63
C SER A 177 5.96 1.26 -16.37
N THR A 178 5.25 1.05 -15.29
CA THR A 178 4.62 -0.25 -14.96
C THR A 178 3.60 -0.71 -16.01
N LEU A 179 3.04 0.22 -16.79
CA LEU A 179 2.06 -0.08 -17.82
C LEU A 179 2.70 -0.64 -19.09
N PHE A 180 3.97 -0.32 -19.38
CA PHE A 180 4.61 -0.66 -20.67
C PHE A 180 6.04 -1.19 -20.55
N SER A 181 6.67 -1.21 -19.36
CA SER A 181 8.01 -1.78 -19.19
C SER A 181 8.05 -3.28 -19.50
N GLY A 182 9.19 -3.73 -19.99
CA GLY A 182 9.45 -5.12 -20.36
C GLY A 182 8.83 -5.54 -21.72
N ASP A 183 9.60 -6.31 -22.47
CA ASP A 183 9.17 -6.88 -23.75
C ASP A 183 8.13 -7.98 -23.57
N ALA A 184 7.50 -8.38 -24.68
CA ALA A 184 6.53 -9.49 -24.67
C ALA A 184 7.20 -10.78 -24.16
N GLY A 185 6.60 -11.37 -23.12
CA GLY A 185 7.14 -12.56 -22.44
C GLY A 185 8.11 -12.27 -21.30
N SER A 186 8.46 -11.01 -21.03
CA SER A 186 9.19 -10.63 -19.81
C SER A 186 8.34 -10.87 -18.56
N ALA A 187 8.97 -10.84 -17.39
CA ALA A 187 8.26 -10.97 -16.12
C ALA A 187 7.20 -9.85 -15.93
N GLU A 188 7.54 -8.59 -16.28
CA GLU A 188 6.64 -7.45 -16.20
C GLU A 188 5.41 -7.63 -17.09
N SER A 189 5.62 -8.08 -18.34
CA SER A 189 4.54 -8.38 -19.27
C SER A 189 3.66 -9.54 -18.77
N ASN A 190 4.26 -10.56 -18.17
CA ASN A 190 3.53 -11.69 -17.60
C ASN A 190 2.74 -11.31 -16.34
N ILE A 191 3.27 -10.43 -15.50
CA ILE A 191 2.54 -9.87 -14.35
C ILE A 191 1.28 -9.14 -14.84
N ARG A 192 1.42 -8.22 -15.80
CA ARG A 192 0.26 -7.52 -16.39
C ARG A 192 -0.77 -8.46 -16.97
N LYS A 193 -0.33 -9.49 -17.71
CA LYS A 193 -1.22 -10.52 -18.27
C LYS A 193 -1.94 -11.32 -17.18
N TRP A 194 -1.26 -11.60 -16.07
CA TRP A 194 -1.85 -12.36 -14.97
C TRP A 194 -2.89 -11.53 -14.20
N MET A 195 -2.75 -10.21 -14.14
CA MET A 195 -3.71 -9.31 -13.50
C MET A 195 -5.02 -9.12 -14.29
N LEU A 196 -5.02 -9.39 -15.62
CA LEU A 196 -6.18 -9.28 -16.51
C LEU A 196 -6.99 -10.58 -16.56
#